data_11a099da5382714119e7bf9f526803df
#
_entry.id   11a099da5382714119e7bf9f526803df
#
_cell.length_a   1.000
_cell.length_b   1.000
_cell.length_c   1.000
_cell.angle_alpha   90.00
_cell.angle_beta   90.00
_cell.angle_gamma   90.00
#
_symmetry.space_group_name_H-M   'P 1'
#
loop_
_entity.id
_entity.type
_entity.pdbx_description
1 polymer ?
#
loop_
_entity_poly.entity_id
_entity_poly.type
_entity_poly.pdbx_seq_one_letter_code
_entity_poly.pdbx_strand_id
1 'polypeptide(L)'
;APAVAAYNARQIKHDMMLTLNIAILVIVVFITLSFRNKLSVLLALIPVALGGLLALAVMSLVCHTISAIAVGAGTVVMGIALSYSIHILCHANHCHDPRQIIRDLAYPLTIGSITTIGAFAGLLFTDSQLLRDFGLFASLTLVGTTLFSLVLLPHLIRKEDRGGGSAVLEGVERLTGMRPDRNRMLVAAILGLTAVCLFFFNRIGFDSDMMHLNYNAPHLAQ
;
A
#
# COMPACT_ATOMS: atom_id res chain seq x y z
N ALA A 1 30.40 -20.52 2.74
CA ALA A 1 29.07 -20.22 3.31
C ALA A 1 28.88 -18.76 3.81
N PRO A 2 29.75 -18.13 4.65
CA PRO A 2 29.51 -16.76 5.16
C PRO A 2 29.58 -15.68 4.06
N ALA A 3 30.41 -15.85 3.05
CA ALA A 3 30.55 -14.89 1.95
C ALA A 3 29.28 -14.83 1.09
N VAL A 4 28.65 -15.96 0.81
CA VAL A 4 27.40 -16.03 0.03
C VAL A 4 26.26 -15.38 0.81
N ALA A 5 26.16 -15.61 2.11
CA ALA A 5 25.14 -14.98 2.95
C ALA A 5 25.31 -13.46 3.03
N ALA A 6 26.54 -12.97 3.15
CA ALA A 6 26.84 -11.54 3.15
C ALA A 6 26.52 -10.87 1.79
N TYR A 7 26.81 -11.58 0.70
CA TYR A 7 26.50 -11.09 -0.66
C TYR A 7 24.98 -11.02 -0.89
N ASN A 8 24.25 -12.09 -0.53
CA ASN A 8 22.79 -12.11 -0.62
C ASN A 8 22.14 -11.01 0.22
N ALA A 9 22.64 -10.77 1.44
CA ALA A 9 22.14 -9.68 2.29
C ALA A 9 22.37 -8.31 1.65
N ARG A 10 23.51 -8.11 0.99
CA ARG A 10 23.83 -6.87 0.29
C ARG A 10 22.97 -6.67 -0.95
N GLN A 11 22.75 -7.75 -1.72
CA GLN A 11 21.90 -7.72 -2.90
C GLN A 11 20.45 -7.42 -2.50
N ILE A 12 19.90 -8.12 -1.50
CA ILE A 12 18.56 -7.88 -0.97
C ILE A 12 18.41 -6.42 -0.54
N LYS A 13 19.38 -5.85 0.18
CA LYS A 13 19.35 -4.44 0.59
C LYS A 13 19.34 -3.50 -0.61
N HIS A 14 20.14 -3.77 -1.64
CA HIS A 14 20.17 -2.97 -2.87
C HIS A 14 18.83 -3.02 -3.60
N ASP A 15 18.29 -4.23 -3.79
CA ASP A 15 17.01 -4.44 -4.50
C ASP A 15 15.86 -3.78 -3.75
N MET A 16 15.86 -3.86 -2.42
CA MET A 16 14.88 -3.16 -1.57
C MET A 16 14.95 -1.65 -1.75
N MET A 17 16.15 -1.06 -1.74
CA MET A 17 16.32 0.38 -1.92
C MET A 17 15.87 0.82 -3.31
N LEU A 18 16.19 0.05 -4.34
CA LEU A 18 15.78 0.31 -5.71
C LEU A 18 14.26 0.22 -5.87
N THR A 19 13.66 -0.84 -5.36
CA THR A 19 12.21 -1.05 -5.40
C THR A 19 11.45 0.03 -4.62
N LEU A 20 11.96 0.41 -3.45
CA LEU A 20 11.38 1.49 -2.64
C LEU A 20 11.40 2.83 -3.39
N ASN A 21 12.53 3.17 -4.01
CA ASN A 21 12.66 4.43 -4.77
C ASN A 21 11.72 4.44 -5.98
N ILE A 22 11.62 3.31 -6.71
CA ILE A 22 10.68 3.19 -7.83
C ILE A 22 9.24 3.32 -7.33
N ALA A 23 8.88 2.65 -6.23
CA ALA A 23 7.53 2.72 -5.67
C ALA A 23 7.16 4.14 -5.25
N ILE A 24 8.05 4.84 -4.54
CA ILE A 24 7.85 6.24 -4.16
C ILE A 24 7.69 7.13 -5.40
N LEU A 25 8.54 6.96 -6.41
CA LEU A 25 8.46 7.73 -7.65
C LEU A 25 7.12 7.51 -8.36
N VAL A 26 6.68 6.26 -8.52
CA VAL A 26 5.40 5.91 -9.14
C VAL A 26 4.24 6.52 -8.34
N ILE A 27 4.26 6.41 -7.02
CA ILE A 27 3.25 6.99 -6.13
C ILE A 27 3.19 8.52 -6.28
N VAL A 28 4.34 9.20 -6.23
CA VAL A 28 4.42 10.66 -6.37
C VAL A 28 3.92 11.10 -7.75
N VAL A 29 4.32 10.41 -8.82
CA VAL A 29 3.85 10.69 -10.18
C VAL A 29 2.34 10.50 -10.27
N PHE A 30 1.82 9.37 -9.76
CA PHE A 30 0.39 9.09 -9.78
C PHE A 30 -0.42 10.15 -9.04
N ILE A 31 -0.01 10.53 -7.82
CA ILE A 31 -0.72 11.55 -7.03
C ILE A 31 -0.60 12.93 -7.71
N THR A 32 0.58 13.27 -8.27
CA THR A 32 0.78 14.55 -8.98
C THR A 32 -0.10 14.64 -10.22
N LEU A 33 -0.31 13.53 -10.93
CA LEU A 33 -1.25 13.46 -12.05
C LEU A 33 -2.71 13.49 -11.59
N SER A 34 -3.00 12.92 -10.41
CA SER A 34 -4.35 12.86 -9.83
C SER A 34 -4.81 14.16 -9.20
N PHE A 35 -3.89 14.97 -8.70
CA PHE A 35 -4.19 16.23 -8.04
C PHE A 35 -3.45 17.38 -8.73
N ARG A 36 -4.18 18.42 -9.11
CA ARG A 36 -3.63 19.62 -9.76
C ARG A 36 -2.73 20.44 -8.83
N ASN A 37 -2.95 20.32 -7.52
CA ASN A 37 -2.17 21.03 -6.51
C ASN A 37 -1.08 20.14 -5.92
N LYS A 38 0.19 20.57 -6.04
CA LYS A 38 1.35 19.87 -5.49
C LYS A 38 1.30 19.70 -3.96
N LEU A 39 0.60 20.58 -3.27
CA LEU A 39 0.44 20.50 -1.82
C LEU A 39 -0.44 19.31 -1.40
N SER A 40 -1.42 18.93 -2.22
CA SER A 40 -2.25 17.73 -1.97
C SER A 40 -1.41 16.44 -1.97
N VAL A 41 -0.35 16.40 -2.77
CA VAL A 41 0.60 15.26 -2.78
C VAL A 41 1.29 15.13 -1.43
N LEU A 42 1.81 16.26 -0.92
CA LEU A 42 2.48 16.28 0.38
C LEU A 42 1.51 15.91 1.51
N LEU A 43 0.30 16.47 1.46
CA LEU A 43 -0.76 16.19 2.45
C LEU A 43 -1.15 14.70 2.47
N ALA A 44 -1.18 14.03 1.32
CA ALA A 44 -1.45 12.59 1.26
C ALA A 44 -0.34 11.74 1.88
N LEU A 45 0.91 12.16 1.74
CA LEU A 45 2.08 11.40 2.21
C LEU A 45 2.33 11.55 3.72
N ILE A 46 1.94 12.69 4.32
CA ILE A 46 2.18 12.96 5.75
C ILE A 46 1.61 11.86 6.67
N PRO A 47 0.30 11.48 6.58
CA PRO A 47 -0.25 10.44 7.45
C PRO A 47 0.43 9.08 7.26
N VAL A 48 0.81 8.75 6.03
CA VAL A 48 1.49 7.48 5.71
C VAL A 48 2.89 7.45 6.31
N ALA A 49 3.65 8.53 6.17
CA ALA A 49 4.97 8.65 6.78
C ALA A 49 4.90 8.58 8.30
N LEU A 50 3.96 9.30 8.91
CA LEU A 50 3.75 9.26 10.36
C LEU A 50 3.30 7.88 10.84
N GLY A 51 2.44 7.20 10.09
CA GLY A 51 2.02 5.82 10.38
C GLY A 51 3.19 4.83 10.34
N GLY A 52 4.02 4.92 9.31
CA GLY A 52 5.24 4.11 9.19
C GLY A 52 6.26 4.39 10.30
N LEU A 53 6.48 5.66 10.63
CA LEU A 53 7.36 6.05 11.75
C LEU A 53 6.82 5.57 13.09
N LEU A 54 5.52 5.66 13.33
CA LEU A 54 4.87 5.11 14.52
C LEU A 54 5.09 3.60 14.61
N ALA A 55 4.91 2.88 13.50
CA ALA A 55 5.14 1.45 13.45
C ALA A 55 6.59 1.08 13.82
N LEU A 56 7.57 1.77 13.23
CA LEU A 56 8.98 1.56 13.56
C LEU A 56 9.28 1.90 15.03
N ALA A 57 8.72 2.99 15.56
CA ALA A 57 8.89 3.39 16.94
C ALA A 57 8.33 2.33 17.91
N VAL A 58 7.12 1.83 17.67
CA VAL A 58 6.52 0.79 18.50
C VAL A 58 7.31 -0.52 18.39
N MET A 59 7.70 -0.92 17.17
CA MET A 59 8.51 -2.13 16.98
C MET A 59 9.86 -2.03 17.67
N SER A 60 10.51 -0.88 17.69
CA SER A 60 11.79 -0.70 18.39
C SER A 60 11.67 -0.84 19.92
N LEU A 61 10.47 -0.62 20.47
CA LEU A 61 10.19 -0.81 21.91
C LEU A 61 9.84 -2.26 22.26
N VAL A 62 9.21 -2.98 21.32
CA VAL A 62 8.67 -4.33 21.58
C VAL A 62 9.62 -5.42 21.10
N CYS A 63 10.30 -5.21 19.97
CA CYS A 63 11.15 -6.21 19.33
C CYS A 63 12.64 -5.88 19.53
N HIS A 64 13.43 -6.87 19.97
CA HIS A 64 14.89 -6.72 20.09
C HIS A 64 15.60 -6.76 18.73
N THR A 65 15.04 -7.46 17.78
CA THR A 65 15.57 -7.59 16.41
C THR A 65 14.42 -7.50 15.42
N ILE A 66 14.61 -6.78 14.33
CA ILE A 66 13.62 -6.60 13.28
C ILE A 66 14.22 -7.06 11.96
N SER A 67 13.49 -7.86 11.22
CA SER A 67 13.92 -8.29 9.88
C SER A 67 13.87 -7.11 8.90
N ALA A 68 15.02 -6.76 8.32
CA ALA A 68 15.08 -5.73 7.28
C ALA A 68 14.21 -6.08 6.06
N ILE A 69 14.11 -7.37 5.73
CA ILE A 69 13.26 -7.85 4.62
C ILE A 69 11.78 -7.61 4.95
N ALA A 70 11.37 -7.82 6.20
CA ALA A 70 9.99 -7.57 6.63
C ALA A 70 9.62 -6.09 6.50
N VAL A 71 10.51 -5.17 6.92
CA VAL A 71 10.30 -3.73 6.77
C VAL A 71 10.27 -3.33 5.29
N GLY A 72 11.16 -3.89 4.47
CA GLY A 72 11.18 -3.65 3.04
C GLY A 72 9.89 -4.10 2.34
N ALA A 73 9.43 -5.32 2.62
CA ALA A 73 8.14 -5.80 2.13
C ALA A 73 6.98 -4.93 2.64
N GLY A 74 7.12 -4.37 3.84
CA GLY A 74 6.15 -3.47 4.45
C GLY A 74 5.93 -2.16 3.68
N THR A 75 6.84 -1.79 2.77
CA THR A 75 6.62 -0.61 1.90
C THR A 75 5.41 -0.78 0.98
N VAL A 76 5.04 -2.02 0.62
CA VAL A 76 3.81 -2.31 -0.11
C VAL A 76 2.58 -1.86 0.68
N VAL A 77 2.61 -2.04 2.00
CA VAL A 77 1.53 -1.62 2.91
C VAL A 77 1.37 -0.10 2.93
N MET A 78 2.47 0.65 2.76
CA MET A 78 2.39 2.11 2.64
C MET A 78 1.58 2.53 1.40
N GLY A 79 1.64 1.78 0.31
CA GLY A 79 0.79 1.99 -0.86
C GLY A 79 -0.71 1.80 -0.54
N ILE A 80 -1.05 0.76 0.23
CA ILE A 80 -2.43 0.53 0.70
C ILE A 80 -2.86 1.66 1.65
N ALA A 81 -2.00 2.03 2.59
CA ALA A 81 -2.22 3.09 3.56
C ALA A 81 -2.47 4.46 2.89
N LEU A 82 -1.79 4.72 1.77
CA LEU A 82 -1.96 5.94 0.98
C LEU A 82 -3.39 6.09 0.45
N SER A 83 -4.06 4.99 0.13
CA SER A 83 -5.44 5.03 -0.35
C SER A 83 -6.39 5.70 0.65
N TYR A 84 -6.15 5.56 1.95
CA TYR A 84 -6.95 6.22 2.99
C TYR A 84 -6.82 7.75 2.93
N SER A 85 -5.59 8.25 2.77
CA SER A 85 -5.34 9.68 2.61
C SER A 85 -5.96 10.23 1.32
N ILE A 86 -5.87 9.48 0.23
CA ILE A 86 -6.46 9.86 -1.06
C ILE A 86 -7.98 9.94 -0.96
N HIS A 87 -8.65 8.99 -0.29
CA HIS A 87 -10.10 9.02 -0.09
C HIS A 87 -10.54 10.29 0.65
N ILE A 88 -9.81 10.68 1.71
CA ILE A 88 -10.11 11.92 2.45
C ILE A 88 -9.90 13.15 1.58
N LEU A 89 -8.79 13.20 0.81
CA LEU A 89 -8.52 14.32 -0.09
C LEU A 89 -9.58 14.45 -1.21
N CYS A 90 -9.99 13.34 -1.81
CA CYS A 90 -11.04 13.33 -2.83
C CYS A 90 -12.37 13.82 -2.25
N HIS A 91 -12.74 13.37 -1.05
CA HIS A 91 -13.97 13.81 -0.40
C HIS A 91 -13.92 15.28 0.00
N ALA A 92 -12.76 15.77 0.43
CA ALA A 92 -12.54 17.17 0.79
C ALA A 92 -12.70 18.14 -0.39
N ASN A 93 -12.57 17.68 -1.62
CA ASN A 93 -12.84 18.50 -2.81
C ASN A 93 -14.34 18.79 -2.98
N HIS A 94 -15.23 17.94 -2.45
CA HIS A 94 -16.67 18.07 -2.56
C HIS A 94 -17.31 18.62 -1.28
N CYS A 95 -16.69 18.39 -0.11
CA CYS A 95 -17.20 18.81 1.19
C CYS A 95 -16.28 19.86 1.82
N HIS A 96 -16.90 20.98 2.30
CA HIS A 96 -16.15 22.12 2.82
C HIS A 96 -15.97 22.12 4.34
N ASP A 97 -16.72 21.30 5.05
CA ASP A 97 -16.66 21.20 6.52
C ASP A 97 -15.82 20.00 6.94
N PRO A 98 -14.69 20.20 7.68
CA PRO A 98 -13.88 19.11 8.22
C PRO A 98 -14.67 18.09 9.05
N ARG A 99 -15.67 18.56 9.80
CA ARG A 99 -16.51 17.69 10.63
C ARG A 99 -17.39 16.77 9.78
N GLN A 100 -17.87 17.26 8.65
CA GLN A 100 -18.66 16.46 7.72
C GLN A 100 -17.78 15.41 7.04
N ILE A 101 -16.55 15.78 6.63
CA ILE A 101 -15.59 14.85 6.04
C ILE A 101 -15.30 13.68 7.00
N ILE A 102 -15.03 14.00 8.28
CA ILE A 102 -14.78 12.97 9.30
C ILE A 102 -16.02 12.09 9.48
N ARG A 103 -17.20 12.70 9.63
CA ARG A 103 -18.45 11.96 9.85
C ARG A 103 -18.78 10.99 8.71
N ASP A 104 -18.57 11.41 7.48
CA ASP A 104 -18.93 10.63 6.30
C ASP A 104 -17.90 9.52 6.01
N LEU A 105 -16.61 9.76 6.30
CA LEU A 105 -15.54 8.83 5.98
C LEU A 105 -15.05 7.99 7.17
N ALA A 106 -15.28 8.41 8.42
CA ALA A 106 -14.78 7.67 9.58
C ALA A 106 -15.28 6.22 9.58
N TYR A 107 -16.56 6.00 9.33
CA TYR A 107 -17.14 4.66 9.34
C TYR A 107 -16.58 3.74 8.24
N PRO A 108 -16.64 4.10 6.93
CA PRO A 108 -16.13 3.23 5.89
C PRO A 108 -14.60 3.04 5.95
N LEU A 109 -13.84 4.09 6.29
CA LEU A 109 -12.39 3.96 6.43
C LEU A 109 -12.01 3.05 7.61
N THR A 110 -12.67 3.21 8.76
CA THR A 110 -12.37 2.41 9.95
C THR A 110 -12.69 0.95 9.71
N ILE A 111 -13.82 0.62 9.10
CA ILE A 111 -14.17 -0.77 8.79
C ILE A 111 -13.17 -1.35 7.78
N GLY A 112 -12.87 -0.63 6.70
CA GLY A 112 -11.89 -1.07 5.71
C GLY A 112 -10.50 -1.26 6.31
N SER A 113 -10.08 -0.37 7.22
CA SER A 113 -8.78 -0.51 7.91
C SER A 113 -8.77 -1.68 8.88
N ILE A 114 -9.82 -1.90 9.67
CA ILE A 114 -9.91 -3.01 10.64
C ILE A 114 -9.79 -4.36 9.93
N THR A 115 -10.47 -4.55 8.81
CA THR A 115 -10.39 -5.80 8.05
C THR A 115 -8.98 -6.06 7.53
N THR A 116 -8.31 -5.03 7.02
CA THR A 116 -6.94 -5.13 6.51
C THR A 116 -5.93 -5.32 7.64
N ILE A 117 -6.09 -4.59 8.76
CA ILE A 117 -5.29 -4.78 9.97
C ILE A 117 -5.44 -6.20 10.51
N GLY A 118 -6.68 -6.72 10.57
CA GLY A 118 -6.95 -8.09 10.99
C GLY A 118 -6.27 -9.14 10.11
N ALA A 119 -6.26 -8.93 8.80
CA ALA A 119 -5.56 -9.81 7.86
C ALA A 119 -4.04 -9.85 8.11
N PHE A 120 -3.40 -8.68 8.31
CA PHE A 120 -1.97 -8.62 8.64
C PHE A 120 -1.66 -9.09 10.05
N ALA A 121 -2.53 -8.80 11.03
CA ALA A 121 -2.40 -9.31 12.39
C ALA A 121 -2.49 -10.84 12.45
N GLY A 122 -3.21 -11.47 11.53
CA GLY A 122 -3.24 -12.92 11.36
C GLY A 122 -1.85 -13.53 11.13
N LEU A 123 -0.92 -12.79 10.51
CA LEU A 123 0.47 -13.24 10.31
C LEU A 123 1.27 -13.35 11.62
N LEU A 124 0.82 -12.72 12.69
CA LEU A 124 1.47 -12.84 14.01
C LEU A 124 1.40 -14.25 14.59
N PHE A 125 0.45 -15.06 14.12
CA PHE A 125 0.25 -16.46 14.54
C PHE A 125 1.07 -17.45 13.73
N THR A 126 1.89 -16.99 12.77
CA THR A 126 2.77 -17.87 11.98
C THR A 126 4.08 -18.16 12.72
N ASP A 127 4.70 -19.31 12.41
CA ASP A 127 6.00 -19.67 13.00
C ASP A 127 7.18 -18.89 12.38
N SER A 128 6.98 -18.28 11.21
CA SER A 128 8.01 -17.52 10.50
C SER A 128 8.21 -16.14 11.14
N GLN A 129 9.40 -15.87 11.67
CA GLN A 129 9.76 -14.57 12.22
C GLN A 129 9.59 -13.45 11.18
N LEU A 130 9.96 -13.71 9.92
CA LEU A 130 9.80 -12.74 8.83
C LEU A 130 8.35 -12.30 8.66
N LEU A 131 7.41 -13.26 8.63
CA LEU A 131 5.98 -12.99 8.47
C LEU A 131 5.39 -12.29 9.68
N ARG A 132 5.84 -12.65 10.89
CA ARG A 132 5.42 -11.98 12.12
C ARG A 132 5.86 -10.53 12.15
N ASP A 133 7.14 -10.26 11.86
CA ASP A 133 7.67 -8.91 11.81
C ASP A 133 6.95 -8.07 10.75
N PHE A 134 6.71 -8.66 9.58
CA PHE A 134 5.95 -8.01 8.49
C PHE A 134 4.50 -7.73 8.91
N GLY A 135 3.81 -8.69 9.49
CA GLY A 135 2.43 -8.54 9.96
C GLY A 135 2.30 -7.47 11.04
N LEU A 136 3.25 -7.43 11.97
CA LEU A 136 3.29 -6.41 13.03
C LEU A 136 3.53 -5.01 12.45
N PHE A 137 4.55 -4.86 11.59
CA PHE A 137 4.84 -3.60 10.93
C PHE A 137 3.65 -3.09 10.11
N ALA A 138 3.05 -3.97 9.31
CA ALA A 138 1.90 -3.67 8.47
C ALA A 138 0.69 -3.22 9.28
N SER A 139 0.34 -3.97 10.33
CA SER A 139 -0.78 -3.65 11.21
C SER A 139 -0.60 -2.30 11.89
N LEU A 140 0.57 -2.05 12.46
CA LEU A 140 0.88 -0.79 13.14
C LEU A 140 0.90 0.39 12.17
N THR A 141 1.45 0.21 10.97
CA THR A 141 1.45 1.25 9.93
C THR A 141 0.02 1.63 9.54
N LEU A 142 -0.85 0.64 9.34
CA LEU A 142 -2.24 0.88 8.98
C LEU A 142 -3.03 1.54 10.12
N VAL A 143 -2.84 1.12 11.36
CA VAL A 143 -3.45 1.77 12.53
C VAL A 143 -3.02 3.23 12.60
N GLY A 144 -1.70 3.50 12.54
CA GLY A 144 -1.16 4.84 12.58
C GLY A 144 -1.67 5.70 11.44
N THR A 145 -1.59 5.19 10.21
CA THR A 145 -2.04 5.94 9.02
C THR A 145 -3.54 6.25 9.08
N THR A 146 -4.38 5.29 9.45
CA THR A 146 -5.82 5.52 9.57
C THR A 146 -6.13 6.61 10.61
N LEU A 147 -5.46 6.55 11.76
CA LEU A 147 -5.63 7.53 12.82
C LEU A 147 -5.16 8.92 12.37
N PHE A 148 -3.97 9.04 11.80
CA PHE A 148 -3.45 10.31 11.31
C PHE A 148 -4.24 10.85 10.12
N SER A 149 -4.72 9.98 9.23
CA SER A 149 -5.56 10.40 8.11
C SER A 149 -6.91 10.96 8.56
N LEU A 150 -7.55 10.34 9.55
CA LEU A 150 -8.85 10.80 10.04
C LEU A 150 -8.74 12.04 10.95
N VAL A 151 -7.69 12.13 11.76
CA VAL A 151 -7.56 13.22 12.74
C VAL A 151 -6.79 14.40 12.17
N LEU A 152 -5.62 14.16 11.58
CA LEU A 152 -4.71 15.21 11.16
C LEU A 152 -5.07 15.79 9.79
N LEU A 153 -5.36 14.94 8.82
CA LEU A 153 -5.53 15.35 7.43
C LEU A 153 -6.67 16.35 7.21
N PRO A 154 -7.88 16.19 7.80
CA PRO A 154 -8.97 17.17 7.61
C PRO A 154 -8.65 18.55 8.17
N HIS A 155 -7.74 18.66 9.17
CA HIS A 155 -7.32 19.92 9.75
C HIS A 155 -6.20 20.60 8.95
N LEU A 156 -5.40 19.83 8.21
CA LEU A 156 -4.32 20.34 7.37
C LEU A 156 -4.79 20.82 6.00
N ILE A 157 -5.94 20.35 5.51
CA ILE A 157 -6.48 20.75 4.20
C ILE A 157 -7.00 22.21 4.27
N ARG A 158 -6.34 23.11 3.57
CA ARG A 158 -6.78 24.51 3.42
C ARG A 158 -7.81 24.66 2.30
N LYS A 159 -8.60 25.73 2.36
CA LYS A 159 -9.60 26.06 1.30
C LYS A 159 -8.97 26.21 -0.09
N GLU A 160 -7.74 26.68 -0.15
CA GLU A 160 -6.98 26.89 -1.39
C GLU A 160 -6.51 25.57 -2.04
N ASP A 161 -6.42 24.50 -1.26
CA ASP A 161 -6.04 23.15 -1.73
C ASP A 161 -7.22 22.39 -2.36
N ARG A 162 -8.42 22.93 -2.21
CA ARG A 162 -9.70 22.37 -2.65
C ARG A 162 -10.06 22.89 -4.03
N GLY A 163 -9.37 22.52 -5.03
CA GLY A 163 -9.72 23.06 -6.33
C GLY A 163 -8.94 22.43 -7.47
N GLY A 164 -9.58 21.57 -8.17
CA GLY A 164 -9.10 21.11 -9.44
C GLY A 164 -9.32 19.64 -9.64
N GLY A 165 -10.41 19.30 -10.33
CA GLY A 165 -10.52 18.00 -11.00
C GLY A 165 -9.25 17.79 -11.81
N SER A 166 -8.58 16.66 -11.63
CA SER A 166 -7.43 16.34 -12.45
C SER A 166 -7.90 15.61 -13.68
N ALA A 167 -7.12 15.67 -14.75
CA ALA A 167 -7.39 14.92 -15.98
C ALA A 167 -7.58 13.40 -15.74
N VAL A 168 -6.93 12.87 -14.69
CA VAL A 168 -7.07 11.45 -14.28
C VAL A 168 -8.42 11.22 -13.62
N LEU A 169 -8.87 12.09 -12.70
CA LEU A 169 -10.20 11.97 -12.09
C LEU A 169 -11.30 12.13 -13.13
N GLU A 170 -11.20 13.11 -14.02
CA GLU A 170 -12.14 13.28 -15.14
C GLU A 170 -12.16 12.05 -16.07
N GLY A 171 -10.99 11.44 -16.30
CA GLY A 171 -10.89 10.19 -17.06
C GLY A 171 -11.60 9.02 -16.36
N VAL A 172 -11.41 8.89 -15.04
CA VAL A 172 -12.08 7.87 -14.22
C VAL A 172 -13.59 8.13 -14.17
N GLU A 173 -14.03 9.37 -14.01
CA GLU A 173 -15.46 9.74 -14.04
C GLU A 173 -16.10 9.43 -15.41
N ARG A 174 -15.39 9.65 -16.51
CA ARG A 174 -15.87 9.25 -17.85
C ARG A 174 -16.00 7.73 -17.99
N LEU A 175 -15.02 6.97 -17.46
CA LEU A 175 -15.06 5.50 -17.45
C LEU A 175 -16.21 4.98 -16.58
N THR A 176 -16.42 5.58 -15.42
CA THR A 176 -17.53 5.20 -14.50
C THR A 176 -18.90 5.62 -15.08
N GLY A 177 -18.94 6.74 -15.82
CA GLY A 177 -20.14 7.20 -16.52
C GLY A 177 -20.61 6.27 -17.65
N MET A 178 -19.74 5.39 -18.16
CA MET A 178 -20.07 4.39 -19.17
C MET A 178 -20.99 3.27 -18.68
N ARG A 179 -21.34 3.23 -17.37
CA ARG A 179 -22.19 2.19 -16.74
C ARG A 179 -21.83 0.79 -17.23
N PRO A 180 -20.64 0.29 -16.90
CA PRO A 180 -20.19 -1.04 -17.34
C PRO A 180 -21.10 -2.16 -16.83
N ASP A 181 -21.81 -1.95 -15.73
CA ASP A 181 -22.80 -2.86 -15.14
C ASP A 181 -23.98 -3.16 -16.07
N ARG A 182 -24.34 -2.24 -16.94
CA ARG A 182 -25.45 -2.40 -17.89
C ARG A 182 -25.05 -3.07 -19.20
N ASN A 183 -23.76 -3.18 -19.48
CA ASN A 183 -23.26 -3.81 -20.70
C ASN A 183 -23.09 -5.32 -20.50
N ARG A 184 -24.14 -6.11 -20.84
CA ARG A 184 -24.14 -7.57 -20.69
C ARG A 184 -22.96 -8.24 -21.39
N MET A 185 -22.47 -7.67 -22.48
CA MET A 185 -21.33 -8.20 -23.22
C MET A 185 -20.03 -8.06 -22.44
N LEU A 186 -19.83 -6.94 -21.74
CA LEU A 186 -18.67 -6.67 -20.91
C LEU A 186 -18.67 -7.58 -19.67
N VAL A 187 -19.82 -7.76 -19.03
CA VAL A 187 -19.98 -8.69 -17.90
C VAL A 187 -19.69 -10.13 -18.34
N ALA A 188 -20.22 -10.54 -19.49
CA ALA A 188 -19.96 -11.87 -20.06
C ALA A 188 -18.47 -12.07 -20.39
N ALA A 189 -17.81 -11.05 -20.94
CA ALA A 189 -16.38 -11.09 -21.23
C ALA A 189 -15.53 -11.25 -19.95
N ILE A 190 -15.85 -10.51 -18.88
CA ILE A 190 -15.15 -10.63 -17.58
C ILE A 190 -15.37 -12.03 -16.99
N LEU A 191 -16.60 -12.53 -16.98
CA LEU A 191 -16.92 -13.87 -16.48
C LEU A 191 -16.23 -14.94 -17.32
N GLY A 192 -16.21 -14.81 -18.64
CA GLY A 192 -15.50 -15.71 -19.55
C GLY A 192 -14.00 -15.74 -19.29
N LEU A 193 -13.38 -14.56 -19.14
CA LEU A 193 -11.96 -14.45 -18.80
C LEU A 193 -11.66 -15.11 -17.44
N THR A 194 -12.51 -14.88 -16.44
CA THR A 194 -12.37 -15.49 -15.10
C THR A 194 -12.49 -17.01 -15.19
N ALA A 195 -13.43 -17.54 -15.99
CA ALA A 195 -13.59 -18.99 -16.19
C ALA A 195 -12.36 -19.60 -16.88
N VAL A 196 -11.78 -18.92 -17.87
CA VAL A 196 -10.54 -19.32 -18.52
C VAL A 196 -9.38 -19.35 -17.51
N CYS A 197 -9.23 -18.31 -16.69
CA CYS A 197 -8.21 -18.28 -15.65
C CYS A 197 -8.38 -19.42 -14.64
N LEU A 198 -9.62 -19.73 -14.23
CA LEU A 198 -9.91 -20.86 -13.34
C LEU A 198 -9.56 -22.21 -13.99
N PHE A 199 -9.78 -22.36 -15.29
CA PHE A 199 -9.39 -23.60 -16.00
C PHE A 199 -7.87 -23.79 -16.00
N PHE A 200 -7.09 -22.71 -16.10
CA PHE A 200 -5.63 -22.78 -16.05
C PHE A 200 -5.07 -22.82 -14.62
N PHE A 201 -5.87 -22.59 -13.60
CA PHE A 201 -5.43 -22.61 -12.19
C PHE A 201 -4.74 -23.92 -11.79
N ASN A 202 -5.20 -25.04 -12.32
CA ASN A 202 -4.66 -26.36 -11.99
C ASN A 202 -3.25 -26.61 -12.60
N ARG A 203 -2.71 -25.68 -13.39
CA ARG A 203 -1.34 -25.76 -13.94
C ARG A 203 -0.29 -25.07 -13.09
N ILE A 204 -0.69 -24.41 -12.00
CA ILE A 204 0.22 -23.70 -11.10
C ILE A 204 0.90 -24.76 -10.21
N GLY A 205 2.19 -24.97 -10.43
CA GLY A 205 3.04 -25.76 -9.52
C GLY A 205 3.63 -24.84 -8.45
N PHE A 206 3.63 -25.29 -7.20
CA PHE A 206 4.36 -24.60 -6.12
C PHE A 206 5.80 -25.09 -6.13
N ASP A 207 6.75 -24.21 -6.40
CA ASP A 207 8.17 -24.50 -6.26
C ASP A 207 8.57 -24.26 -4.80
N SER A 208 8.88 -25.35 -4.11
CA SER A 208 9.33 -25.32 -2.71
C SER A 208 10.85 -25.27 -2.59
N ASP A 209 11.57 -25.18 -3.72
CA ASP A 209 13.04 -25.17 -3.71
C ASP A 209 13.57 -23.77 -3.35
N MET A 210 14.02 -23.65 -2.10
CA MET A 210 14.64 -22.41 -1.60
C MET A 210 15.97 -22.10 -2.29
N MET A 211 16.54 -23.02 -3.05
CA MET A 211 17.79 -22.80 -3.80
C MET A 211 17.58 -21.83 -4.95
N HIS A 212 16.39 -21.80 -5.55
CA HIS A 212 16.04 -20.84 -6.61
C HIS A 212 15.88 -19.41 -6.10
N LEU A 213 15.68 -19.22 -4.80
CA LEU A 213 15.61 -17.88 -4.16
C LEU A 213 16.99 -17.30 -3.83
N ASN A 214 18.05 -18.13 -3.90
CA ASN A 214 19.41 -17.70 -3.66
C ASN A 214 20.02 -17.12 -4.94
N TYR A 215 20.44 -15.88 -4.89
CA TYR A 215 21.25 -15.28 -5.96
C TYR A 215 22.65 -15.90 -5.93
N ASN A 216 22.93 -16.78 -6.89
CA ASN A 216 24.26 -17.29 -7.14
C ASN A 216 24.98 -16.34 -8.10
N ALA A 217 25.89 -15.52 -7.56
CA ALA A 217 26.74 -14.69 -8.40
C ALA A 217 27.59 -15.60 -9.32
N PRO A 218 27.66 -15.33 -10.64
CA PRO A 218 28.30 -16.22 -11.61
C PRO A 218 29.77 -16.52 -11.34
N HIS A 219 30.45 -15.69 -10.54
CA HIS A 219 31.85 -15.87 -10.12
C HIS A 219 32.01 -16.71 -8.84
N LEU A 220 30.91 -17.16 -8.19
CA LEU A 220 30.93 -18.07 -7.04
C LEU A 220 30.47 -19.48 -7.40
N ALA A 221 30.10 -19.72 -8.64
CA ALA A 221 29.65 -21.02 -9.16
C ALA A 221 30.80 -21.86 -9.78
N GLN A 222 32.08 -21.42 -9.63
CA GLN A 222 33.28 -22.18 -10.02
C GLN A 222 33.94 -22.87 -8.84
#